data_0c9028f71b782473f00f47c982bcb019
#
_entry.id   0c9028f71b782473f00f47c982bcb019
#
_cell.length_a   1.000
_cell.length_b   1.000
_cell.length_c   1.000
_cell.angle_alpha   90.00
_cell.angle_beta   90.00
_cell.angle_gamma   90.00
#
_symmetry.space_group_name_H-M   'P 1'
#
loop_
_entity.id
_entity.type
_entity.pdbx_description
1 polymer ?
#
loop_
_entity_poly.entity_id
_entity_poly.type
_entity_poly.pdbx_seq_one_letter_code
_entity_poly.pdbx_strand_id
1 'polypeptide(L)'
;MENKRLTLVLFLCCHLSIFGQMIPKDTTQRFLIFINGNRGPKANHETTDNRLHEKDPTGYWYAIDDTILKRFPGVKAVYFDGHHPVNTSQHRTEFNFAKSYFFSRFCWISKRSRWVLNKRPNPEGFQLRVDHGQIAGENLLTYFAQHNIPLNQVKIDIVCHSMGYAYSLGMFDAMKSKVQFGKFLILSPENASAQGRDWNYFDEVWQYGSRADDKQSDPICYQDGIAPQVAVPGIENVPFTKGGRIYIPPTWPKRKKGFIKSHHLLYYQWFHEIKPGDRGYFQLSN
;
A
#
# COMPACT_ATOMS: atom_id res chain seq x y z
N MET A 1 -80.11 14.95 50.69
CA MET A 1 -79.76 14.94 49.21
C MET A 1 -78.29 15.17 49.11
N GLU A 2 -77.52 14.07 49.06
CA GLU A 2 -76.01 14.13 48.94
C GLU A 2 -75.58 13.87 47.55
N ASN A 3 -74.91 14.83 46.96
CA ASN A 3 -74.25 14.74 45.62
C ASN A 3 -72.94 13.97 45.75
N LYS A 4 -72.93 12.76 45.29
CA LYS A 4 -71.69 11.95 45.14
C LYS A 4 -70.99 12.43 43.80
N ARG A 5 -69.88 13.14 43.92
CA ARG A 5 -69.02 13.44 42.77
C ARG A 5 -68.17 12.20 42.50
N LEU A 6 -68.36 11.64 41.32
CA LEU A 6 -67.58 10.54 40.78
C LEU A 6 -66.27 11.11 40.20
N THR A 7 -65.15 10.90 40.88
CA THR A 7 -63.82 11.31 40.38
C THR A 7 -63.31 10.21 39.45
N LEU A 8 -63.32 10.50 38.17
CA LEU A 8 -62.72 9.61 37.14
C LEU A 8 -61.21 9.81 37.14
N VAL A 9 -60.46 8.88 37.65
CA VAL A 9 -58.98 8.84 37.57
C VAL A 9 -58.63 8.22 36.23
N LEU A 10 -58.21 9.10 35.28
CA LEU A 10 -57.63 8.66 34.04
C LEU A 10 -56.17 8.22 34.27
N PHE A 11 -55.94 6.89 34.28
CA PHE A 11 -54.61 6.33 34.20
C PHE A 11 -54.08 6.54 32.77
N LEU A 12 -53.26 7.57 32.58
CA LEU A 12 -52.49 7.78 31.34
C LEU A 12 -51.30 6.76 31.41
N CYS A 13 -51.46 5.59 30.82
CA CYS A 13 -50.35 4.70 30.57
C CYS A 13 -49.47 5.29 29.49
N CYS A 14 -48.45 6.06 29.87
CA CYS A 14 -47.36 6.41 28.98
C CYS A 14 -46.58 5.15 28.63
N HIS A 15 -46.95 4.51 27.51
CA HIS A 15 -46.05 3.56 26.86
C HIS A 15 -44.85 4.33 26.34
N LEU A 16 -43.82 4.45 27.15
CA LEU A 16 -42.47 4.77 26.70
C LEU A 16 -42.02 3.62 25.81
N SER A 17 -42.30 3.72 24.52
CA SER A 17 -41.65 2.91 23.51
C SER A 17 -40.19 3.31 23.52
N ILE A 18 -39.37 2.60 24.28
CA ILE A 18 -37.94 2.64 24.16
C ILE A 18 -37.62 2.07 22.77
N PHE A 19 -37.69 2.91 21.74
CA PHE A 19 -36.99 2.65 20.50
C PHE A 19 -35.49 2.63 20.86
N GLY A 20 -35.00 1.48 21.24
CA GLY A 20 -33.58 1.22 21.24
C GLY A 20 -33.11 1.57 19.84
N GLN A 21 -32.44 2.72 19.70
CA GLN A 21 -31.69 3.01 18.49
C GLN A 21 -30.73 1.84 18.34
N MET A 22 -31.09 0.89 17.48
CA MET A 22 -30.13 -0.08 16.98
C MET A 22 -29.02 0.74 16.36
N ILE A 23 -27.91 0.88 17.05
CA ILE A 23 -26.68 1.43 16.45
C ILE A 23 -26.48 0.58 15.20
N PRO A 24 -26.50 1.17 14.01
CA PRO A 24 -26.31 0.39 12.80
C PRO A 24 -25.00 -0.37 12.97
N LYS A 25 -25.06 -1.68 12.92
CA LYS A 25 -23.85 -2.51 12.94
C LYS A 25 -23.02 -2.03 11.77
N ASP A 26 -21.82 -1.57 12.03
CA ASP A 26 -20.90 -1.20 10.97
C ASP A 26 -20.75 -2.41 10.02
N THR A 27 -21.35 -2.28 8.85
CA THR A 27 -21.34 -3.33 7.82
C THR A 27 -20.18 -3.16 6.84
N THR A 28 -19.28 -2.23 7.13
CA THR A 28 -18.14 -1.96 6.27
C THR A 28 -17.27 -3.20 6.11
N GLN A 29 -17.17 -3.69 4.89
CA GLN A 29 -16.25 -4.76 4.55
C GLN A 29 -14.87 -4.16 4.22
N ARG A 30 -13.87 -4.61 4.94
CA ARG A 30 -12.52 -4.07 4.81
C ARG A 30 -11.60 -5.06 4.11
N PHE A 31 -10.86 -4.55 3.13
CA PHE A 31 -9.91 -5.32 2.34
C PHE A 31 -8.51 -4.74 2.50
N LEU A 32 -7.53 -5.61 2.67
CA LEU A 32 -6.13 -5.26 2.66
C LEU A 32 -5.49 -5.80 1.38
N ILE A 33 -5.07 -4.89 0.51
CA ILE A 33 -4.51 -5.21 -0.79
C ILE A 33 -3.00 -5.20 -0.70
N PHE A 34 -2.37 -6.33 -1.03
CA PHE A 34 -0.93 -6.45 -1.19
C PHE A 34 -0.55 -6.39 -2.67
N ILE A 35 0.36 -5.48 -3.03
CA ILE A 35 0.82 -5.29 -4.40
C ILE A 35 2.34 -5.42 -4.43
N ASN A 36 2.83 -6.53 -4.98
CA ASN A 36 4.26 -6.80 -5.04
C ASN A 36 4.97 -5.96 -6.12
N GLY A 37 6.28 -5.89 -5.98
CA GLY A 37 7.18 -5.34 -6.98
C GLY A 37 7.78 -6.40 -7.90
N ASN A 38 9.01 -6.17 -8.32
CA ASN A 38 9.74 -7.08 -9.21
C ASN A 38 9.99 -8.43 -8.52
N ARG A 39 9.54 -9.51 -9.16
CA ARG A 39 9.76 -10.89 -8.72
C ARG A 39 11.15 -11.45 -9.05
N GLY A 40 11.99 -10.63 -9.66
CA GLY A 40 13.35 -10.98 -10.02
C GLY A 40 13.49 -11.51 -11.45
N PRO A 41 14.72 -11.90 -11.82
CA PRO A 41 15.08 -12.18 -13.22
C PRO A 41 14.27 -13.28 -13.89
N LYS A 42 13.92 -14.30 -13.15
CA LYS A 42 13.15 -15.44 -13.70
C LYS A 42 11.74 -15.08 -14.12
N ALA A 43 11.18 -14.06 -13.48
CA ALA A 43 9.82 -13.59 -13.75
C ALA A 43 9.75 -12.48 -14.80
N ASN A 44 10.88 -11.97 -15.27
CA ASN A 44 10.90 -10.83 -16.19
C ASN A 44 10.28 -11.08 -17.55
N HIS A 45 10.10 -12.33 -17.93
CA HIS A 45 9.47 -12.72 -19.19
C HIS A 45 8.02 -13.16 -19.04
N GLU A 46 7.51 -13.19 -17.80
CA GLU A 46 6.13 -13.55 -17.55
C GLU A 46 5.18 -12.40 -17.89
N THR A 47 4.00 -12.75 -18.37
CA THR A 47 2.94 -11.76 -18.59
C THR A 47 2.39 -11.27 -17.25
N THR A 48 2.01 -10.01 -17.20
CA THR A 48 1.38 -9.44 -16.00
C THR A 48 0.06 -10.14 -15.71
N ASP A 49 -0.11 -10.54 -14.47
CA ASP A 49 -1.37 -11.10 -13.98
C ASP A 49 -2.13 -10.01 -13.19
N ASN A 50 -3.23 -9.51 -13.76
CA ASN A 50 -4.08 -8.50 -13.12
C ASN A 50 -5.25 -9.12 -12.34
N ARG A 51 -5.23 -10.45 -12.12
CA ARG A 51 -6.26 -11.14 -11.34
C ARG A 51 -6.04 -10.93 -9.85
N LEU A 52 -7.14 -10.93 -9.13
CA LEU A 52 -7.15 -10.98 -7.68
C LEU A 52 -6.81 -12.41 -7.20
N HIS A 53 -5.95 -12.49 -6.18
CA HIS A 53 -5.60 -13.72 -5.49
C HIS A 53 -5.92 -13.60 -4.01
N GLU A 54 -6.52 -14.63 -3.41
CA GLU A 54 -6.81 -14.68 -1.95
C GLU A 54 -5.60 -15.10 -1.13
N LYS A 55 -4.55 -15.58 -1.79
CA LYS A 55 -3.25 -15.93 -1.18
C LYS A 55 -2.16 -15.39 -2.08
N ASP A 56 -1.00 -15.10 -1.51
CA ASP A 56 0.17 -14.68 -2.28
C ASP A 56 0.56 -15.76 -3.31
N PRO A 57 0.35 -15.53 -4.62
CA PRO A 57 0.60 -16.53 -5.64
C PRO A 57 2.08 -16.77 -5.88
N THR A 58 2.93 -15.88 -5.41
CA THR A 58 4.36 -15.83 -5.75
C THR A 58 5.28 -16.06 -4.55
N GLY A 59 4.73 -16.04 -3.34
CA GLY A 59 5.51 -16.08 -2.11
C GLY A 59 6.31 -14.78 -1.84
N TYR A 60 5.96 -13.70 -2.52
CA TYR A 60 6.68 -12.43 -2.41
C TYR A 60 6.58 -11.81 -1.00
N TRP A 61 5.41 -11.96 -0.38
CA TRP A 61 5.05 -11.33 0.88
C TRP A 61 5.33 -12.17 2.12
N TYR A 62 5.68 -13.46 1.95
CA TYR A 62 5.81 -14.44 3.04
C TYR A 62 6.62 -13.96 4.26
N ALA A 63 7.47 -12.96 4.07
CA ALA A 63 8.34 -12.47 5.14
C ALA A 63 7.65 -11.51 6.11
N ILE A 64 6.57 -10.83 5.67
CA ILE A 64 5.97 -9.73 6.43
C ILE A 64 4.44 -9.68 6.41
N ASP A 65 3.76 -10.40 5.50
CA ASP A 65 2.29 -10.31 5.38
C ASP A 65 1.56 -10.72 6.67
N ASP A 66 1.92 -11.84 7.28
CA ASP A 66 1.35 -12.27 8.55
C ASP A 66 1.47 -11.21 9.64
N THR A 67 2.56 -10.47 9.63
CA THR A 67 2.79 -9.43 10.62
C THR A 67 1.97 -8.19 10.36
N ILE A 68 1.83 -7.82 9.09
CA ILE A 68 0.95 -6.73 8.69
C ILE A 68 -0.50 -7.13 9.02
N LEU A 69 -0.92 -8.34 8.66
CA LEU A 69 -2.27 -8.84 8.92
C LEU A 69 -2.65 -8.85 10.40
N LYS A 70 -1.72 -9.17 11.30
CA LYS A 70 -1.95 -9.06 12.75
C LYS A 70 -2.33 -7.65 13.21
N ARG A 71 -1.92 -6.63 12.46
CA ARG A 71 -2.29 -5.23 12.73
C ARG A 71 -3.59 -4.80 12.05
N PHE A 72 -4.18 -5.69 11.24
CA PHE A 72 -5.44 -5.47 10.53
C PHE A 72 -6.45 -6.60 10.85
N PRO A 73 -6.89 -6.73 12.11
CA PRO A 73 -7.79 -7.82 12.48
C PRO A 73 -9.10 -7.74 11.69
N GLY A 74 -9.58 -8.90 11.24
CA GLY A 74 -10.86 -9.01 10.55
C GLY A 74 -10.91 -8.53 9.11
N VAL A 75 -9.76 -8.11 8.51
CA VAL A 75 -9.73 -7.72 7.11
C VAL A 75 -9.65 -8.94 6.19
N LYS A 76 -10.19 -8.82 4.98
CA LYS A 76 -9.95 -9.78 3.90
C LYS A 76 -8.68 -9.38 3.14
N ALA A 77 -7.64 -10.21 3.23
CA ALA A 77 -6.43 -10.01 2.45
C ALA A 77 -6.63 -10.41 1.00
N VAL A 78 -6.11 -9.61 0.07
CA VAL A 78 -6.06 -9.92 -1.36
C VAL A 78 -4.72 -9.51 -1.92
N TYR A 79 -4.24 -10.24 -2.93
CA TYR A 79 -2.92 -10.05 -3.50
C TYR A 79 -3.03 -9.80 -5.00
N PHE A 80 -2.23 -8.83 -5.48
CA PHE A 80 -2.07 -8.54 -6.89
C PHE A 80 -0.60 -8.59 -7.27
N ASP A 81 -0.33 -9.09 -8.46
CA ASP A 81 1.02 -9.13 -9.00
C ASP A 81 1.35 -7.83 -9.73
N GLY A 82 2.02 -6.92 -9.03
CA GLY A 82 2.51 -5.65 -9.60
C GLY A 82 3.74 -5.80 -10.48
N HIS A 83 4.27 -7.02 -10.63
CA HIS A 83 5.37 -7.27 -11.55
C HIS A 83 4.88 -7.13 -13.00
N HIS A 84 5.45 -6.17 -13.71
CA HIS A 84 5.24 -6.05 -15.14
C HIS A 84 6.59 -6.06 -15.84
N PRO A 85 6.84 -7.09 -16.66
CA PRO A 85 8.04 -7.08 -17.47
C PRO A 85 7.93 -5.97 -18.51
N VAL A 86 8.86 -5.04 -18.48
CA VAL A 86 8.90 -3.98 -19.49
C VAL A 86 9.46 -4.58 -20.78
N ASN A 87 8.63 -5.31 -21.50
CA ASN A 87 8.91 -5.80 -22.84
C ASN A 87 8.56 -4.75 -23.89
N THR A 88 8.97 -3.51 -23.68
CA THR A 88 8.85 -2.56 -24.75
C THR A 88 10.02 -2.78 -25.72
N SER A 89 9.75 -2.81 -26.99
CA SER A 89 10.75 -2.86 -28.08
C SER A 89 11.81 -1.76 -27.98
N GLN A 90 11.55 -0.74 -27.18
CA GLN A 90 12.45 0.38 -26.91
C GLN A 90 13.45 0.09 -25.79
N HIS A 91 13.12 -0.72 -24.82
CA HIS A 91 14.05 -1.16 -23.79
C HIS A 91 14.62 -2.52 -24.20
N ARG A 92 15.74 -2.49 -24.84
CA ARG A 92 16.54 -3.69 -25.18
C ARG A 92 16.87 -4.47 -23.90
N THR A 93 15.98 -5.34 -23.58
CA THR A 93 15.75 -5.89 -22.27
C THR A 93 16.90 -6.76 -21.79
N GLU A 94 17.47 -7.57 -22.65
CA GLU A 94 18.51 -8.52 -22.23
C GLU A 94 19.84 -7.86 -21.87
N PHE A 95 20.27 -6.91 -22.65
CA PHE A 95 21.53 -6.19 -22.35
C PHE A 95 21.39 -5.25 -21.16
N ASN A 96 20.26 -4.58 -21.06
CA ASN A 96 19.97 -3.72 -19.92
C ASN A 96 19.77 -4.53 -18.65
N PHE A 97 19.17 -5.71 -18.73
CA PHE A 97 19.03 -6.61 -17.60
C PHE A 97 20.40 -7.13 -17.10
N ALA A 98 21.23 -7.67 -17.98
CA ALA A 98 22.57 -8.13 -17.62
C ALA A 98 23.39 -6.99 -17.02
N LYS A 99 23.30 -5.79 -17.60
CA LYS A 99 23.95 -4.58 -17.13
C LYS A 99 23.41 -4.14 -15.76
N SER A 100 22.10 -4.15 -15.58
CA SER A 100 21.41 -3.89 -14.31
C SER A 100 21.84 -4.86 -13.22
N TYR A 101 21.81 -6.14 -13.52
CA TYR A 101 22.22 -7.19 -12.60
C TYR A 101 23.70 -7.07 -12.22
N PHE A 102 24.55 -6.80 -13.20
CA PHE A 102 25.97 -6.58 -12.97
C PHE A 102 26.20 -5.35 -12.09
N PHE A 103 25.62 -4.22 -12.44
CA PHE A 103 25.76 -2.98 -11.67
C PHE A 103 25.08 -3.04 -10.31
N SER A 104 23.96 -3.73 -10.16
CA SER A 104 23.33 -3.93 -8.86
C SER A 104 24.24 -4.73 -7.91
N ARG A 105 25.05 -5.62 -8.45
CA ARG A 105 26.09 -6.32 -7.67
C ARG A 105 27.26 -5.42 -7.25
N PHE A 106 27.60 -4.42 -8.07
CA PHE A 106 28.71 -3.50 -7.79
C PHE A 106 28.28 -2.26 -7.02
N CYS A 107 27.00 -1.91 -6.98
CA CYS A 107 26.50 -0.81 -6.14
C CYS A 107 26.76 -1.00 -4.64
N TRP A 108 27.07 -2.21 -4.18
CA TRP A 108 27.53 -2.44 -2.81
C TRP A 108 28.93 -1.88 -2.52
N ILE A 109 29.75 -1.64 -3.54
CA ILE A 109 31.11 -1.10 -3.41
C ILE A 109 31.04 0.41 -3.14
N SER A 110 30.08 1.08 -3.72
CA SER A 110 29.89 2.51 -3.50
C SER A 110 29.02 2.80 -2.28
N LYS A 111 29.54 2.57 -1.07
CA LYS A 111 28.94 3.10 0.17
C LYS A 111 28.70 4.61 0.12
N ARG A 112 29.16 5.27 -0.89
CA ARG A 112 29.03 6.69 -1.18
C ARG A 112 28.47 6.86 -2.58
N SER A 113 27.25 6.42 -2.81
CA SER A 113 26.64 6.43 -4.14
C SER A 113 26.26 7.85 -4.60
N ARG A 114 27.22 8.69 -4.75
CA ARG A 114 27.11 9.85 -5.66
C ARG A 114 26.97 9.42 -7.13
N TRP A 115 27.16 8.13 -7.40
CA TRP A 115 27.06 7.53 -8.74
C TRP A 115 25.69 6.90 -8.95
N VAL A 116 24.69 7.75 -8.95
CA VAL A 116 23.35 7.38 -9.40
C VAL A 116 23.42 7.24 -10.91
N LEU A 117 23.46 6.01 -11.40
CA LEU A 117 23.58 5.71 -12.82
C LEU A 117 22.35 6.15 -13.63
N ASN A 118 21.21 6.25 -12.99
CA ASN A 118 20.04 6.86 -13.56
C ASN A 118 19.27 7.63 -12.49
N LYS A 119 19.29 8.94 -12.57
CA LYS A 119 18.58 9.83 -11.62
C LYS A 119 17.15 10.12 -12.06
N ARG A 120 16.78 9.70 -13.26
CA ARG A 120 15.48 10.03 -13.84
C ARG A 120 14.59 8.82 -13.81
N PRO A 121 13.33 8.97 -13.36
CA PRO A 121 12.34 7.91 -13.50
C PRO A 121 12.17 7.56 -14.98
N ASN A 122 11.90 6.29 -15.26
CA ASN A 122 11.41 5.89 -16.56
C ASN A 122 9.91 6.16 -16.65
N PRO A 123 9.44 7.20 -17.33
CA PRO A 123 8.04 7.56 -17.35
C PRO A 123 7.18 6.52 -18.07
N GLU A 124 7.71 5.88 -19.10
CA GLU A 124 6.96 4.87 -19.87
C GLU A 124 6.74 3.61 -19.05
N GLY A 125 7.80 3.07 -18.45
CA GLY A 125 7.69 1.89 -17.60
C GLY A 125 6.83 2.16 -16.36
N PHE A 126 6.85 3.37 -15.84
CA PHE A 126 5.98 3.78 -14.75
C PHE A 126 4.52 3.79 -15.20
N GLN A 127 4.23 4.44 -16.34
CA GLN A 127 2.86 4.55 -16.87
C GLN A 127 2.27 3.18 -17.21
N LEU A 128 3.01 2.29 -17.84
CA LEU A 128 2.56 0.92 -18.11
C LEU A 128 2.08 0.21 -16.83
N ARG A 129 2.77 0.40 -15.71
CA ARG A 129 2.32 -0.18 -14.43
C ARG A 129 1.09 0.50 -13.87
N VAL A 130 0.96 1.81 -14.04
CA VAL A 130 -0.28 2.53 -13.71
C VAL A 130 -1.44 1.98 -14.51
N ASP A 131 -1.27 1.77 -15.82
CA ASP A 131 -2.33 1.25 -16.70
C ASP A 131 -2.74 -0.17 -16.29
N HIS A 132 -1.79 -1.03 -15.96
CA HIS A 132 -2.07 -2.37 -15.44
C HIS A 132 -2.77 -2.34 -14.08
N GLY A 133 -2.38 -1.43 -13.22
CA GLY A 133 -3.05 -1.19 -11.95
C GLY A 133 -4.49 -0.73 -12.12
N GLN A 134 -4.76 0.09 -13.13
CA GLN A 134 -6.13 0.50 -13.44
C GLN A 134 -7.00 -0.71 -13.83
N ILE A 135 -6.50 -1.58 -14.71
CA ILE A 135 -7.20 -2.83 -15.07
C ILE A 135 -7.46 -3.69 -13.82
N ALA A 136 -6.49 -3.81 -12.94
CA ALA A 136 -6.66 -4.57 -11.69
C ALA A 136 -7.70 -3.96 -10.75
N GLY A 137 -7.76 -2.63 -10.67
CA GLY A 137 -8.80 -1.93 -9.92
C GLY A 137 -10.20 -2.19 -10.48
N GLU A 138 -10.34 -2.19 -11.79
CA GLU A 138 -11.59 -2.53 -12.48
C GLU A 138 -12.00 -3.99 -12.25
N ASN A 139 -11.03 -4.90 -12.28
CA ASN A 139 -11.26 -6.32 -11.96
C ASN A 139 -11.71 -6.50 -10.50
N LEU A 140 -11.17 -5.74 -9.57
CA LEU A 140 -11.58 -5.79 -8.16
C LEU A 140 -13.01 -5.24 -7.98
N LEU A 141 -13.37 -4.18 -8.68
CA LEU A 141 -14.76 -3.67 -8.67
C LEU A 141 -15.74 -4.69 -9.26
N THR A 142 -15.33 -5.39 -10.32
CA THR A 142 -16.10 -6.50 -10.90
C THR A 142 -16.28 -7.63 -9.90
N TYR A 143 -15.21 -7.98 -9.17
CA TYR A 143 -15.28 -8.97 -8.09
C TYR A 143 -16.29 -8.56 -7.03
N PHE A 144 -16.30 -7.31 -6.58
CA PHE A 144 -17.29 -6.84 -5.60
C PHE A 144 -18.72 -6.97 -6.11
N ALA A 145 -18.95 -6.60 -7.38
CA ALA A 145 -20.27 -6.75 -8.00
C ALA A 145 -20.72 -8.21 -8.07
N GLN A 146 -19.85 -9.12 -8.50
CA GLN A 146 -20.13 -10.56 -8.60
C GLN A 146 -20.44 -11.21 -7.26
N HIS A 147 -19.89 -10.67 -6.16
CA HIS A 147 -20.11 -11.17 -4.81
C HIS A 147 -21.17 -10.37 -4.05
N ASN A 148 -21.92 -9.51 -4.74
CA ASN A 148 -22.96 -8.66 -4.16
C ASN A 148 -22.45 -7.80 -2.96
N ILE A 149 -21.22 -7.30 -3.06
CA ILE A 149 -20.63 -6.43 -2.05
C ILE A 149 -20.93 -4.97 -2.44
N PRO A 150 -21.74 -4.24 -1.65
CA PRO A 150 -22.04 -2.85 -1.95
C PRO A 150 -20.81 -1.96 -1.84
N LEU A 151 -20.48 -1.21 -2.90
CA LEU A 151 -19.26 -0.41 -2.97
C LEU A 151 -19.17 0.67 -1.87
N ASN A 152 -20.30 1.23 -1.45
CA ASN A 152 -20.36 2.20 -0.36
C ASN A 152 -20.08 1.59 1.03
N GLN A 153 -20.02 0.26 1.12
CA GLN A 153 -19.64 -0.49 2.32
C GLN A 153 -18.23 -1.09 2.20
N VAL A 154 -17.48 -0.74 1.16
CA VAL A 154 -16.11 -1.22 0.97
C VAL A 154 -15.13 -0.17 1.46
N LYS A 155 -14.18 -0.59 2.29
CA LYS A 155 -13.01 0.19 2.66
C LYS A 155 -11.74 -0.58 2.33
N ILE A 156 -10.82 0.09 1.65
CA ILE A 156 -9.60 -0.52 1.11
C ILE A 156 -8.37 0.07 1.79
N ASP A 157 -7.53 -0.82 2.32
CA ASP A 157 -6.17 -0.52 2.71
C ASP A 157 -5.21 -1.10 1.66
N ILE A 158 -4.11 -0.40 1.39
CA ILE A 158 -3.14 -0.83 0.38
C ILE A 158 -1.76 -0.93 1.00
N VAL A 159 -1.08 -2.03 0.72
CA VAL A 159 0.35 -2.22 0.98
C VAL A 159 1.04 -2.49 -0.35
N CYS A 160 1.92 -1.62 -0.77
CA CYS A 160 2.68 -1.81 -1.99
C CYS A 160 4.19 -1.81 -1.72
N HIS A 161 4.94 -2.52 -2.54
CA HIS A 161 6.39 -2.56 -2.46
C HIS A 161 7.02 -2.30 -3.83
N SER A 162 8.10 -1.50 -3.85
CA SER A 162 8.91 -1.33 -5.05
C SER A 162 8.10 -0.82 -6.25
N MET A 163 8.12 -1.50 -7.40
CA MET A 163 7.32 -1.17 -8.59
C MET A 163 5.81 -1.24 -8.35
N GLY A 164 5.37 -2.00 -7.35
CA GLY A 164 3.96 -2.06 -6.96
C GLY A 164 3.38 -0.71 -6.59
N TYR A 165 4.23 0.29 -6.31
CA TYR A 165 3.78 1.65 -6.10
C TYR A 165 3.07 2.23 -7.33
N ALA A 166 3.67 2.16 -8.52
CA ALA A 166 3.04 2.64 -9.74
C ALA A 166 1.73 1.90 -10.05
N TYR A 167 1.74 0.58 -9.87
CA TYR A 167 0.54 -0.25 -10.03
C TYR A 167 -0.56 0.17 -9.06
N SER A 168 -0.23 0.44 -7.79
CA SER A 168 -1.22 0.87 -6.79
C SER A 168 -1.85 2.22 -7.11
N LEU A 169 -1.13 3.13 -7.78
CA LEU A 169 -1.70 4.41 -8.21
C LEU A 169 -2.79 4.22 -9.27
N GLY A 170 -2.58 3.32 -10.22
CA GLY A 170 -3.60 2.99 -11.23
C GLY A 170 -4.83 2.34 -10.60
N MET A 171 -4.61 1.39 -9.70
CA MET A 171 -5.70 0.76 -8.95
C MET A 171 -6.50 1.79 -8.15
N PHE A 172 -5.84 2.70 -7.45
CA PHE A 172 -6.48 3.80 -6.76
C PHE A 172 -7.32 4.67 -7.71
N ASP A 173 -6.76 5.06 -8.86
CA ASP A 173 -7.48 5.90 -9.84
C ASP A 173 -8.76 5.25 -10.36
N ALA A 174 -8.77 3.93 -10.55
CA ALA A 174 -9.97 3.20 -10.97
C ALA A 174 -11.09 3.18 -9.91
N MET A 175 -10.72 3.30 -8.63
CA MET A 175 -11.63 3.03 -7.51
C MET A 175 -11.96 4.27 -6.66
N LYS A 176 -11.18 5.36 -6.73
CA LYS A 176 -11.26 6.51 -5.80
C LYS A 176 -12.61 7.19 -5.66
N SER A 177 -13.46 7.08 -6.67
CA SER A 177 -14.83 7.64 -6.63
C SER A 177 -15.91 6.63 -6.24
N LYS A 178 -15.54 5.38 -5.95
CA LYS A 178 -16.48 4.26 -5.81
C LYS A 178 -16.44 3.60 -4.45
N VAL A 179 -15.28 3.63 -3.78
CA VAL A 179 -15.05 2.99 -2.48
C VAL A 179 -14.34 3.94 -1.53
N GLN A 180 -14.29 3.59 -0.26
CA GLN A 180 -13.51 4.31 0.74
C GLN A 180 -12.08 3.76 0.82
N PHE A 181 -11.12 4.63 1.18
CA PHE A 181 -9.74 4.22 1.41
C PHE A 181 -9.35 4.46 2.88
N GLY A 182 -8.69 3.47 3.44
CA GLY A 182 -8.12 3.51 4.77
C GLY A 182 -6.65 3.93 4.75
N LYS A 183 -5.74 2.97 4.96
CA LYS A 183 -4.30 3.24 5.03
C LYS A 183 -3.59 2.87 3.74
N PHE A 184 -2.62 3.70 3.37
CA PHE A 184 -1.72 3.39 2.27
C PHE A 184 -0.29 3.26 2.79
N LEU A 185 0.24 2.04 2.79
CA LEU A 185 1.57 1.70 3.25
C LEU A 185 2.48 1.48 2.03
N ILE A 186 3.39 2.40 1.82
CA ILE A 186 4.27 2.45 0.65
C ILE A 186 5.66 2.01 1.08
N LEU A 187 6.09 0.83 0.65
CA LEU A 187 7.36 0.23 1.04
C LEU A 187 8.39 0.38 -0.08
N SER A 188 9.46 1.12 0.16
CA SER A 188 10.54 1.32 -0.82
C SER A 188 10.04 1.54 -2.26
N PRO A 189 9.25 2.58 -2.53
CA PRO A 189 8.67 2.78 -3.85
C PRO A 189 9.74 3.02 -4.90
N GLU A 190 9.63 2.34 -6.04
CA GLU A 190 10.44 2.62 -7.22
C GLU A 190 9.88 3.79 -8.00
N ASN A 191 10.78 4.58 -8.58
CA ASN A 191 10.42 5.77 -9.35
C ASN A 191 9.46 6.71 -8.58
N ALA A 192 9.63 6.78 -7.26
CA ALA A 192 8.73 7.49 -6.35
C ALA A 192 8.41 8.92 -6.80
N SER A 193 9.40 9.62 -7.38
CA SER A 193 9.25 11.01 -7.84
C SER A 193 8.44 11.18 -9.13
N ALA A 194 8.05 10.09 -9.80
CA ALA A 194 7.38 10.18 -11.09
C ALA A 194 5.98 10.77 -10.98
N GLN A 195 5.19 10.25 -10.05
CA GLN A 195 3.81 10.71 -9.83
C GLN A 195 3.40 10.51 -8.37
N GLY A 196 2.56 11.41 -7.87
CA GLY A 196 1.79 11.28 -6.64
C GLY A 196 0.29 11.28 -6.93
N ARG A 197 -0.49 11.34 -5.87
CA ARG A 197 -1.96 11.48 -5.96
C ARG A 197 -2.43 12.47 -4.90
N ASP A 198 -3.73 12.73 -4.90
CA ASP A 198 -4.37 13.41 -3.77
C ASP A 198 -4.50 12.42 -2.60
N TRP A 199 -3.63 12.59 -1.62
CA TRP A 199 -3.55 11.72 -0.46
C TRP A 199 -4.69 11.91 0.54
N ASN A 200 -5.51 12.96 0.37
CA ASN A 200 -6.67 13.20 1.24
C ASN A 200 -7.77 12.14 1.11
N TYR A 201 -7.71 11.32 0.07
CA TYR A 201 -8.60 10.17 -0.07
C TYR A 201 -8.33 9.06 0.96
N PHE A 202 -7.14 9.07 1.60
CA PHE A 202 -6.74 8.07 2.57
C PHE A 202 -6.84 8.59 4.00
N ASP A 203 -7.19 7.71 4.93
CA ASP A 203 -7.12 8.04 6.36
C ASP A 203 -5.67 8.31 6.78
N GLU A 204 -4.74 7.48 6.28
CA GLU A 204 -3.31 7.60 6.55
C GLU A 204 -2.48 7.17 5.33
N VAL A 205 -1.34 7.86 5.11
CA VAL A 205 -0.38 7.51 4.05
C VAL A 205 1.03 7.51 4.62
N TRP A 206 1.66 6.35 4.64
CA TRP A 206 3.01 6.18 5.19
C TRP A 206 3.96 5.62 4.15
N GLN A 207 5.06 6.32 3.90
CA GLN A 207 6.16 5.84 3.06
C GLN A 207 7.30 5.34 3.93
N TYR A 208 7.57 4.05 3.88
CA TYR A 208 8.60 3.38 4.66
C TYR A 208 9.83 3.08 3.81
N GLY A 209 11.00 3.18 4.42
CA GLY A 209 12.27 2.82 3.81
C GLY A 209 13.20 4.01 3.69
N SER A 210 14.37 3.74 3.06
CA SER A 210 15.47 4.71 2.99
C SER A 210 16.03 5.11 4.36
N ARG A 211 17.07 5.93 4.36
CA ARG A 211 17.65 6.50 5.59
C ARG A 211 17.57 8.00 5.57
N ALA A 212 17.40 8.59 6.73
CA ALA A 212 17.22 10.03 6.90
C ALA A 212 18.40 10.87 6.38
N ASP A 213 19.60 10.30 6.33
CA ASP A 213 20.81 10.99 5.87
C ASP A 213 20.99 10.96 4.35
N ASP A 214 20.06 10.38 3.61
CA ASP A 214 20.07 10.20 2.14
C ASP A 214 21.36 9.59 1.54
N LYS A 215 22.33 9.23 2.40
CA LYS A 215 23.59 8.62 1.98
C LYS A 215 23.44 7.15 1.63
N GLN A 216 22.32 6.58 1.97
CA GLN A 216 21.95 5.21 1.69
C GLN A 216 20.53 5.15 1.13
N SER A 217 20.31 5.89 0.06
CA SER A 217 19.12 5.71 -0.76
C SER A 217 19.03 4.25 -1.20
N ASP A 218 17.80 3.78 -1.37
CA ASP A 218 17.58 2.46 -1.93
C ASP A 218 18.26 2.32 -3.28
N PRO A 219 18.54 1.09 -3.62
CA PRO A 219 19.29 0.78 -4.82
C PRO A 219 18.72 1.38 -6.07
N ILE A 220 19.66 1.79 -6.83
CA ILE A 220 19.44 2.12 -8.20
C ILE A 220 19.54 0.83 -8.98
N CYS A 221 18.42 0.33 -9.42
CA CYS A 221 18.41 -0.71 -10.41
C CYS A 221 18.25 -0.10 -11.79
N TYR A 222 18.98 -0.62 -12.75
CA TYR A 222 18.98 -0.08 -14.11
C TYR A 222 17.75 -0.44 -14.92
N GLN A 223 16.95 -1.37 -14.42
CA GLN A 223 15.96 -2.07 -15.20
C GLN A 223 14.87 -1.17 -15.76
N ASP A 224 14.45 -0.18 -14.97
CA ASP A 224 13.38 0.73 -15.36
C ASP A 224 13.72 2.20 -15.06
N GLY A 225 14.98 2.51 -14.96
CA GLY A 225 15.38 3.84 -14.55
C GLY A 225 15.00 4.12 -13.11
N ILE A 226 15.22 3.14 -12.23
CA ILE A 226 14.94 3.30 -10.81
C ILE A 226 15.74 4.48 -10.28
N ALA A 227 15.00 5.47 -9.87
CA ALA A 227 15.54 6.59 -9.13
C ALA A 227 15.75 6.21 -7.66
N PRO A 228 16.69 6.86 -6.96
CA PRO A 228 16.79 6.72 -5.52
C PRO A 228 15.43 6.91 -4.86
N GLN A 229 15.20 6.21 -3.77
CA GLN A 229 13.99 6.38 -3.01
C GLN A 229 13.91 7.80 -2.45
N VAL A 230 13.10 8.60 -3.08
CA VAL A 230 12.74 9.94 -2.63
C VAL A 230 11.32 9.94 -2.09
N ALA A 231 10.88 11.05 -1.52
CA ALA A 231 9.50 11.22 -1.14
C ALA A 231 8.56 11.04 -2.35
N VAL A 232 7.47 10.34 -2.18
CA VAL A 232 6.40 10.36 -3.19
C VAL A 232 5.80 11.78 -3.24
N PRO A 233 5.51 12.33 -4.43
CA PRO A 233 5.01 13.70 -4.56
C PRO A 233 3.74 13.92 -3.74
N GLY A 234 3.71 15.01 -3.00
CA GLY A 234 2.56 15.41 -2.17
C GLY A 234 2.49 14.78 -0.78
N ILE A 235 3.38 13.81 -0.46
CA ILE A 235 3.36 13.19 0.88
C ILE A 235 3.74 14.19 1.99
N GLU A 236 4.48 15.22 1.65
CA GLU A 236 4.85 16.32 2.55
C GLU A 236 3.64 17.18 2.95
N ASN A 237 2.57 17.14 2.17
CA ASN A 237 1.33 17.88 2.45
C ASN A 237 0.36 17.09 3.35
N VAL A 238 0.63 15.80 3.58
CA VAL A 238 -0.17 14.98 4.49
C VAL A 238 0.07 15.45 5.92
N PRO A 239 -0.99 15.67 6.74
CA PRO A 239 -0.82 16.03 8.14
C PRO A 239 0.10 15.06 8.88
N PHE A 240 1.00 15.59 9.70
CA PHE A 240 2.05 14.82 10.38
C PHE A 240 1.53 13.59 11.14
N THR A 241 0.33 13.67 11.69
CA THR A 241 -0.34 12.57 12.41
C THR A 241 -0.96 11.52 11.50
N LYS A 242 -1.14 11.85 10.22
CA LYS A 242 -1.78 10.97 9.23
C LYS A 242 -0.83 10.42 8.18
N GLY A 243 0.41 10.88 8.15
CA GLY A 243 1.31 10.39 7.12
C GLY A 243 2.70 10.99 7.10
N GLY A 244 3.41 10.60 6.05
CA GLY A 244 4.75 11.06 5.75
C GLY A 244 5.77 9.95 5.65
N ARG A 245 7.05 10.31 5.63
CA ARG A 245 8.16 9.36 5.52
C ARG A 245 8.58 8.81 6.87
N ILE A 246 8.78 7.49 6.91
CA ILE A 246 9.35 6.75 8.04
C ILE A 246 10.64 6.11 7.57
N TYR A 247 11.73 6.52 8.19
CA TYR A 247 13.06 6.07 7.82
C TYR A 247 13.46 4.80 8.57
N ILE A 248 14.28 4.00 7.93
CA ILE A 248 14.92 2.85 8.57
C ILE A 248 15.74 3.35 9.75
N PRO A 249 15.53 2.82 10.97
CA PRO A 249 16.30 3.25 12.14
C PRO A 249 17.81 3.13 11.90
N PRO A 250 18.63 4.08 12.37
CA PRO A 250 20.08 4.04 12.17
C PRO A 250 20.74 2.77 12.74
N THR A 251 20.11 2.17 13.73
CA THR A 251 20.55 0.92 14.38
C THR A 251 20.16 -0.33 13.61
N TRP A 252 19.33 -0.21 12.59
CA TRP A 252 18.78 -1.32 11.80
C TRP A 252 19.25 -1.28 10.36
N PRO A 253 19.60 -2.39 9.76
CA PRO A 253 20.24 -3.56 10.38
C PRO A 253 21.70 -3.26 10.64
N LYS A 254 22.17 -3.56 11.81
CA LYS A 254 23.56 -3.28 12.26
C LYS A 254 24.65 -3.87 11.37
N ARG A 255 24.33 -4.83 10.49
CA ARG A 255 25.35 -5.64 9.80
C ARG A 255 25.10 -5.89 8.32
N LYS A 256 24.22 -5.20 7.65
CA LYS A 256 23.87 -5.68 6.32
C LYS A 256 24.68 -5.00 5.25
N LYS A 257 25.54 -5.81 4.67
CA LYS A 257 26.35 -5.47 3.51
C LYS A 257 25.44 -5.22 2.31
N GLY A 258 25.51 -4.04 1.79
CA GLY A 258 24.88 -3.69 0.52
C GLY A 258 23.40 -3.34 0.64
N PHE A 259 23.10 -2.61 -0.12
CA PHE A 259 22.02 -1.84 -0.54
C PHE A 259 20.76 -2.65 -1.02
N ILE A 260 20.90 -3.68 -1.84
CA ILE A 260 19.79 -4.57 -2.23
C ILE A 260 19.07 -5.12 -0.99
N LYS A 261 19.79 -5.25 0.11
CA LYS A 261 19.21 -5.78 1.34
C LYS A 261 18.21 -4.82 1.98
N SER A 262 18.42 -3.51 1.93
CA SER A 262 17.49 -2.55 2.50
C SER A 262 16.18 -2.44 1.71
N HIS A 263 16.21 -2.83 0.44
CA HIS A 263 15.04 -2.88 -0.40
C HIS A 263 14.22 -4.17 -0.23
N HIS A 264 14.82 -5.25 0.21
CA HIS A 264 14.16 -6.55 0.30
C HIS A 264 13.18 -6.64 1.47
N LEU A 265 11.99 -7.18 1.26
CA LEU A 265 10.95 -7.30 2.30
C LEU A 265 11.41 -8.04 3.56
N LEU A 266 12.31 -9.01 3.43
CA LEU A 266 12.97 -9.68 4.57
C LEU A 266 13.62 -8.73 5.58
N TYR A 267 13.95 -7.51 5.14
CA TYR A 267 14.57 -6.50 6.00
C TYR A 267 13.60 -5.46 6.54
N TYR A 268 12.34 -5.56 6.18
CA TYR A 268 11.27 -4.70 6.69
C TYR A 268 10.76 -5.16 8.07
N GLN A 269 11.37 -6.18 8.66
CA GLN A 269 11.04 -6.61 10.02
C GLN A 269 11.19 -5.50 11.08
N TRP A 270 11.94 -4.45 10.80
CA TRP A 270 12.03 -3.27 11.65
C TRP A 270 10.68 -2.57 11.87
N PHE A 271 9.67 -2.80 11.04
CA PHE A 271 8.30 -2.35 11.31
C PHE A 271 7.78 -2.80 12.66
N HIS A 272 8.23 -3.96 13.13
CA HIS A 272 7.78 -4.53 14.39
C HIS A 272 8.30 -3.74 15.57
N GLU A 273 9.36 -2.97 15.38
CA GLU A 273 9.93 -2.10 16.41
C GLU A 273 9.18 -0.78 16.55
N ILE A 274 8.35 -0.41 15.56
CA ILE A 274 7.45 0.74 15.64
C ILE A 274 6.28 0.35 16.53
N LYS A 275 6.14 1.03 17.67
CA LYS A 275 5.16 0.70 18.70
C LYS A 275 3.93 1.61 18.62
N PRO A 276 2.81 1.25 19.28
CA PRO A 276 1.69 2.15 19.44
C PRO A 276 2.13 3.50 20.02
N GLY A 277 1.71 4.59 19.38
CA GLY A 277 2.10 5.95 19.73
C GLY A 277 3.32 6.48 18.98
N ASP A 278 4.15 5.61 18.40
CA ASP A 278 5.25 6.04 17.54
C ASP A 278 4.71 6.51 16.18
N ARG A 279 5.39 7.50 15.62
CA ARG A 279 5.07 7.96 14.26
C ARG A 279 5.29 6.84 13.24
N GLY A 280 4.32 6.63 12.36
CA GLY A 280 4.35 5.54 11.39
C GLY A 280 3.90 4.18 11.94
N TYR A 281 3.42 4.15 13.19
CA TYR A 281 2.69 2.98 13.65
C TYR A 281 1.36 2.89 12.92
N PHE A 282 1.07 1.74 12.38
CA PHE A 282 -0.20 1.47 11.71
C PHE A 282 -0.90 0.29 12.37
N GLN A 283 -2.15 0.47 12.66
CA GLN A 283 -3.07 -0.55 13.16
C GLN A 283 -4.49 -0.11 12.85
N LEU A 284 -5.41 -1.05 12.63
CA LEU A 284 -6.82 -0.71 12.65
C LEU A 284 -7.21 -0.30 14.07
N SER A 285 -7.90 0.82 14.18
CA SER A 285 -8.64 1.14 15.39
C SER A 285 -9.79 0.14 15.51
N ASN A 286 -9.89 -0.50 16.65
CA ASN A 286 -11.04 -1.34 16.98
C ASN A 286 -12.31 -0.49 17.03
#